data_0975bb051620ced5ba0f488e36032aab
#
_entry.id   0975bb051620ced5ba0f488e36032aab
#
_cell.length_a   1.000
_cell.length_b   1.000
_cell.length_c   1.000
_cell.angle_alpha   90.00
_cell.angle_beta   90.00
_cell.angle_gamma   90.00
#
_symmetry.space_group_name_H-M   'P 1'
#
loop_
_entity.id
_entity.type
_entity.pdbx_description
1 polymer ?
#
loop_
_entity_poly.entity_id
_entity_poly.type
_entity_poly.pdbx_seq_one_letter_code
_entity_poly.pdbx_strand_id
1 'polypeptide(L)'
;MRSSMRMAAVVLTTSMLAACGSQSAPSLITRVHHVIGLKTNDVIAQVQAKLKAQPNDWQAVDLLAGTYLQKVREAGDPSYYPKVETLLNRALAHDASDAEATTLMGTLALARHQFVAALDWGRKAHALDPASSRALGIMGDAQIELVRYPEALRSVQQMVDLRPDLSSYARVSYARELFGDVPGAIEAMQKAVEAGGPVPENSAYTRVLLGNLYLNAGRPQQADREYRRALFEYPGYPYGLAGIARVEAATGRYPDAVGHYRQAVDTYPLPDFVIALGDVYAATGDQRRASETYDLAAAEQQLYRANGVDLDAELALFDADHHRDLSAALLAARAAMADRPSVRTADILAWTLFQTGDDRDAEAASRQALRLGTQDATMFFHRGMIEARLGQTAAAIGDLHQALYINPYFSLLWAPVARNTLISLGAMS
;
A
#
# COMPACT_ATOMS: atom_id res chain seq x y z
N MET A 1 -36.28 7.78 19.65
CA MET A 1 -35.29 8.05 20.71
C MET A 1 -33.92 8.11 20.03
N ARG A 2 -33.39 9.31 19.82
CA ARG A 2 -32.10 9.55 19.17
C ARG A 2 -31.02 9.48 20.24
N SER A 3 -30.13 8.49 20.18
CA SER A 3 -28.93 8.41 21.01
C SER A 3 -27.76 9.02 20.22
N SER A 4 -27.39 10.22 20.58
CA SER A 4 -26.23 10.93 20.08
C SER A 4 -24.99 10.42 20.80
N MET A 5 -24.18 9.63 20.13
CA MET A 5 -22.83 9.29 20.60
C MET A 5 -21.89 10.48 20.36
N ARG A 6 -21.64 11.22 21.42
CA ARG A 6 -20.65 12.31 21.44
C ARG A 6 -19.26 11.69 21.45
N MET A 7 -18.50 11.93 20.40
CA MET A 7 -17.05 11.72 20.38
C MET A 7 -16.40 12.66 21.39
N ALA A 8 -15.76 12.10 22.41
CA ALA A 8 -14.96 12.86 23.36
C ALA A 8 -13.65 13.29 22.68
N ALA A 9 -13.48 14.60 22.50
CA ALA A 9 -12.22 15.19 22.14
C ALA A 9 -11.22 14.98 23.29
N VAL A 10 -10.19 14.18 23.09
CA VAL A 10 -9.06 14.08 24.00
C VAL A 10 -8.17 15.30 23.80
N VAL A 11 -8.28 16.24 24.73
CA VAL A 11 -7.36 17.36 24.91
C VAL A 11 -6.06 16.78 25.49
N LEU A 12 -4.98 16.81 24.72
CA LEU A 12 -3.64 16.50 25.22
C LEU A 12 -3.16 17.66 26.10
N THR A 13 -3.28 17.51 27.40
CA THR A 13 -2.53 18.31 28.38
C THR A 13 -1.11 17.76 28.45
N THR A 14 -0.15 18.61 28.15
CA THR A 14 1.28 18.38 28.33
C THR A 14 1.58 18.24 29.83
N SER A 15 1.79 17.00 30.28
CA SER A 15 2.47 16.72 31.52
C SER A 15 3.83 16.11 31.19
N MET A 16 4.90 16.90 31.37
CA MET A 16 6.26 16.39 31.42
C MET A 16 6.39 15.49 32.65
N LEU A 17 6.37 14.19 32.42
CA LEU A 17 6.89 13.19 33.35
C LEU A 17 8.07 12.53 32.65
N ALA A 18 9.27 12.80 33.20
CA ALA A 18 10.48 12.08 32.85
C ALA A 18 10.32 10.60 33.26
N ALA A 19 9.82 9.78 32.33
CA ALA A 19 9.87 8.34 32.46
C ALA A 19 11.14 7.87 31.75
N CYS A 20 12.11 7.35 32.51
CA CYS A 20 13.17 6.47 32.01
C CYS A 20 12.50 5.20 31.46
N GLY A 21 11.92 5.29 30.27
CA GLY A 21 11.45 4.15 29.51
C GLY A 21 12.64 3.51 28.82
N SER A 22 12.85 2.22 29.05
CA SER A 22 13.79 1.41 28.31
C SER A 22 13.48 1.56 26.80
N GLN A 23 14.30 2.34 26.10
CA GLN A 23 14.21 2.46 24.66
C GLN A 23 14.47 1.06 24.09
N SER A 24 13.48 0.46 23.46
CA SER A 24 13.69 -0.75 22.68
C SER A 24 14.83 -0.48 21.70
N ALA A 25 15.86 -1.31 21.74
CA ALA A 25 17.04 -1.11 20.92
C ALA A 25 16.64 -1.05 19.43
N PRO A 26 17.23 -0.15 18.63
CA PRO A 26 16.95 -0.10 17.19
C PRO A 26 17.23 -1.46 16.55
N SER A 27 16.46 -1.83 15.52
CA SER A 27 16.67 -3.10 14.80
C SER A 27 18.13 -3.24 14.35
N LEU A 28 18.63 -4.47 14.20
CA LEU A 28 20.00 -4.72 13.75
C LEU A 28 20.31 -4.00 12.43
N ILE A 29 19.34 -3.97 11.49
CA ILE A 29 19.47 -3.25 10.22
C ILE A 29 19.64 -1.74 10.45
N THR A 30 18.80 -1.14 11.30
CA THR A 30 18.88 0.27 11.65
C THR A 30 20.23 0.62 12.26
N ARG A 31 20.78 -0.26 13.14
CA ARG A 31 22.11 -0.06 13.74
C ARG A 31 23.22 -0.11 12.70
N VAL A 32 23.18 -1.06 11.76
CA VAL A 32 24.22 -1.21 10.73
C VAL A 32 24.21 -0.02 9.76
N HIS A 33 23.05 0.38 9.26
CA HIS A 33 22.96 1.54 8.34
C HIS A 33 23.31 2.86 9.02
N HIS A 34 22.93 3.05 10.28
CA HIS A 34 23.19 4.30 11.00
C HIS A 34 24.66 4.45 11.43
N VAL A 35 25.32 3.35 11.83
CA VAL A 35 26.70 3.39 12.36
C VAL A 35 27.75 3.43 11.23
N ILE A 36 27.45 2.87 10.05
CA ILE A 36 28.48 2.64 9.00
C ILE A 36 28.19 3.38 7.70
N GLY A 37 26.96 3.91 7.48
CA GLY A 37 26.57 4.57 6.21
C GLY A 37 26.66 3.65 4.99
N LEU A 38 26.59 2.33 5.21
CA LEU A 38 26.73 1.32 4.15
C LEU A 38 25.46 1.23 3.31
N LYS A 39 25.62 1.02 2.00
CA LYS A 39 24.51 0.66 1.11
C LYS A 39 24.03 -0.76 1.41
N THR A 40 22.76 -1.05 1.17
CA THR A 40 22.14 -2.37 1.41
C THR A 40 22.93 -3.51 0.76
N ASN A 41 23.44 -3.32 -0.46
CA ASN A 41 24.24 -4.34 -1.15
C ASN A 41 25.56 -4.63 -0.42
N ASP A 42 26.19 -3.62 0.17
CA ASP A 42 27.46 -3.79 0.91
C ASP A 42 27.21 -4.56 2.20
N VAL A 43 26.09 -4.28 2.89
CA VAL A 43 25.65 -5.06 4.06
C VAL A 43 25.40 -6.51 3.68
N ILE A 44 24.68 -6.77 2.59
CA ILE A 44 24.44 -8.14 2.09
C ILE A 44 25.76 -8.86 1.87
N ALA A 45 26.71 -8.26 1.15
CA ALA A 45 27.99 -8.87 0.84
C ALA A 45 28.81 -9.20 2.10
N GLN A 46 28.86 -8.26 3.06
CA GLN A 46 29.59 -8.47 4.33
C GLN A 46 28.97 -9.56 5.19
N VAL A 47 27.61 -9.57 5.31
CA VAL A 47 26.93 -10.58 6.13
C VAL A 47 27.02 -11.97 5.48
N GLN A 48 26.92 -12.05 4.16
CA GLN A 48 27.15 -13.31 3.43
C GLN A 48 28.58 -13.85 3.64
N ALA A 49 29.60 -12.98 3.60
CA ALA A 49 30.99 -13.38 3.86
C ALA A 49 31.16 -13.87 5.31
N LYS A 50 30.53 -13.20 6.28
CA LYS A 50 30.51 -13.63 7.68
C LYS A 50 29.85 -14.99 7.85
N LEU A 51 28.68 -15.21 7.25
CA LEU A 51 27.97 -16.49 7.32
C LEU A 51 28.69 -17.63 6.60
N LYS A 52 29.51 -17.34 5.56
CA LYS A 52 30.38 -18.33 4.94
C LYS A 52 31.47 -18.81 5.90
N ALA A 53 32.00 -17.93 6.74
CA ALA A 53 33.00 -18.27 7.75
C ALA A 53 32.38 -18.86 9.04
N GLN A 54 31.20 -18.41 9.40
CA GLN A 54 30.46 -18.75 10.62
C GLN A 54 29.00 -19.09 10.28
N PRO A 55 28.69 -20.27 9.75
CA PRO A 55 27.34 -20.61 9.25
C PRO A 55 26.23 -20.57 10.30
N ASN A 56 26.60 -20.69 11.59
CA ASN A 56 25.67 -20.73 12.73
C ASN A 56 25.67 -19.43 13.54
N ASP A 57 26.11 -18.30 12.95
CA ASP A 57 25.90 -16.97 13.54
C ASP A 57 24.44 -16.55 13.29
N TRP A 58 23.56 -16.88 14.23
CA TRP A 58 22.11 -16.68 14.09
C TRP A 58 21.73 -15.21 14.01
N GLN A 59 22.45 -14.32 14.71
CA GLN A 59 22.24 -12.88 14.56
C GLN A 59 22.58 -12.40 13.15
N ALA A 60 23.60 -12.96 12.53
CA ALA A 60 23.93 -12.65 11.14
C ALA A 60 22.88 -13.24 10.15
N VAL A 61 22.27 -14.40 10.47
CA VAL A 61 21.17 -14.97 9.69
C VAL A 61 19.96 -13.99 9.69
N ASP A 62 19.55 -13.50 10.83
CA ASP A 62 18.42 -12.57 10.95
C ASP A 62 18.72 -11.24 10.28
N LEU A 63 19.94 -10.72 10.47
CA LEU A 63 20.39 -9.51 9.80
C LEU A 63 20.34 -9.65 8.29
N LEU A 64 20.76 -10.80 7.72
CA LEU A 64 20.70 -11.04 6.28
C LEU A 64 19.26 -11.13 5.79
N ALA A 65 18.39 -11.83 6.52
CA ALA A 65 16.97 -11.94 6.19
C ALA A 65 16.29 -10.56 6.17
N GLY A 66 16.48 -9.77 7.21
CA GLY A 66 15.95 -8.41 7.28
C GLY A 66 16.53 -7.48 6.20
N THR A 67 17.83 -7.64 5.87
CA THR A 67 18.47 -6.85 4.80
C THR A 67 17.94 -7.25 3.42
N TYR A 68 17.59 -8.53 3.20
CA TYR A 68 16.92 -8.96 1.98
C TYR A 68 15.50 -8.36 1.86
N LEU A 69 14.73 -8.29 2.95
CA LEU A 69 13.43 -7.60 2.95
C LEU A 69 13.58 -6.10 2.61
N GLN A 70 14.61 -5.43 3.16
CA GLN A 70 14.94 -4.07 2.76
C GLN A 70 15.30 -3.98 1.27
N LYS A 71 16.08 -4.94 0.75
CA LYS A 71 16.46 -4.97 -0.66
C LYS A 71 15.25 -5.12 -1.59
N VAL A 72 14.25 -5.91 -1.22
CA VAL A 72 13.00 -5.99 -1.99
C VAL A 72 12.35 -4.61 -2.10
N ARG A 73 12.26 -3.83 -1.02
CA ARG A 73 11.68 -2.49 -1.07
C ARG A 73 12.46 -1.51 -1.93
N GLU A 74 13.80 -1.66 -1.98
CA GLU A 74 14.67 -0.79 -2.77
C GLU A 74 14.71 -1.15 -4.26
N ALA A 75 14.59 -2.43 -4.59
CA ALA A 75 14.84 -2.95 -5.93
C ALA A 75 13.66 -3.71 -6.54
N GLY A 76 12.64 -4.09 -5.76
CA GLY A 76 11.45 -4.78 -6.18
C GLY A 76 11.60 -6.21 -6.66
N ASP A 77 12.71 -6.77 -6.41
CA ASP A 77 12.98 -8.13 -6.83
C ASP A 77 12.35 -9.14 -5.86
N PRO A 78 11.21 -9.78 -6.21
CA PRO A 78 10.53 -10.72 -5.33
C PRO A 78 11.33 -12.01 -5.10
N SER A 79 12.39 -12.28 -5.90
CA SER A 79 13.25 -13.46 -5.75
C SER A 79 13.99 -13.53 -4.41
N TYR A 80 14.03 -12.43 -3.66
CA TYR A 80 14.56 -12.43 -2.30
C TYR A 80 13.61 -13.07 -1.28
N TYR A 81 12.30 -13.10 -1.49
CA TYR A 81 11.34 -13.66 -0.51
C TYR A 81 11.63 -15.14 -0.17
N PRO A 82 11.84 -16.05 -1.12
CA PRO A 82 12.21 -17.44 -0.78
C PRO A 82 13.55 -17.53 -0.03
N LYS A 83 14.50 -16.62 -0.30
CA LYS A 83 15.78 -16.57 0.42
C LYS A 83 15.58 -16.14 1.87
N VAL A 84 14.73 -15.14 2.10
CA VAL A 84 14.34 -14.72 3.46
C VAL A 84 13.70 -15.88 4.23
N GLU A 85 12.71 -16.53 3.63
CA GLU A 85 12.01 -17.66 4.23
C GLU A 85 12.95 -18.79 4.61
N THR A 86 13.89 -19.14 3.73
CA THR A 86 14.91 -20.17 4.00
C THR A 86 15.78 -19.80 5.21
N LEU A 87 16.24 -18.55 5.31
CA LEU A 87 17.06 -18.09 6.42
C LEU A 87 16.27 -18.13 7.73
N LEU A 88 15.06 -17.60 7.74
CA LEU A 88 14.23 -17.52 8.94
C LEU A 88 13.78 -18.91 9.42
N ASN A 89 13.45 -19.82 8.51
CA ASN A 89 13.15 -21.21 8.88
C ASN A 89 14.35 -21.90 9.53
N ARG A 90 15.58 -21.60 9.10
CA ARG A 90 16.81 -22.10 9.75
C ARG A 90 16.97 -21.52 11.16
N ALA A 91 16.77 -20.22 11.33
CA ALA A 91 16.87 -19.57 12.65
C ALA A 91 15.83 -20.15 13.63
N LEU A 92 14.58 -20.28 13.22
CA LEU A 92 13.48 -20.81 14.04
C LEU A 92 13.60 -22.32 14.31
N ALA A 93 14.24 -23.09 13.42
CA ALA A 93 14.57 -24.50 13.67
C ALA A 93 15.65 -24.65 14.74
N HIS A 94 16.55 -23.68 14.87
CA HIS A 94 17.55 -23.64 15.95
C HIS A 94 16.94 -23.14 17.26
N ASP A 95 16.22 -22.03 17.23
CA ASP A 95 15.55 -21.44 18.39
C ASP A 95 14.13 -20.98 18.01
N ALA A 96 13.13 -21.77 18.40
CA ALA A 96 11.73 -21.47 18.15
C ALA A 96 11.23 -20.22 18.92
N SER A 97 12.01 -19.71 19.87
CA SER A 97 11.74 -18.49 20.65
C SER A 97 12.50 -17.26 20.16
N ASP A 98 13.16 -17.34 19.00
CA ASP A 98 13.82 -16.20 18.38
C ASP A 98 12.80 -15.12 17.98
N ALA A 99 12.79 -14.02 18.77
CA ALA A 99 11.84 -12.93 18.59
C ALA A 99 12.09 -12.12 17.30
N GLU A 100 13.36 -11.96 16.87
CA GLU A 100 13.70 -11.25 15.65
C GLU A 100 13.29 -12.05 14.42
N ALA A 101 13.65 -13.33 14.35
CA ALA A 101 13.24 -14.23 13.26
C ALA A 101 11.70 -14.32 13.16
N THR A 102 11.01 -14.44 14.31
CA THR A 102 9.54 -14.46 14.38
C THR A 102 8.92 -13.15 13.83
N THR A 103 9.49 -12.00 14.20
CA THR A 103 9.03 -10.68 13.69
C THR A 103 9.27 -10.54 12.19
N LEU A 104 10.41 -11.01 11.70
CA LEU A 104 10.74 -10.98 10.27
C LEU A 104 9.83 -11.92 9.45
N MET A 105 9.42 -13.08 9.99
CA MET A 105 8.42 -13.95 9.35
C MET A 105 7.08 -13.23 9.21
N GLY A 106 6.64 -12.49 10.22
CA GLY A 106 5.43 -11.66 10.12
C GLY A 106 5.56 -10.56 9.05
N THR A 107 6.73 -9.93 8.96
CA THR A 107 7.02 -8.93 7.92
C THR A 107 7.01 -9.55 6.51
N LEU A 108 7.61 -10.74 6.36
CA LEU A 108 7.58 -11.49 5.08
C LEU A 108 6.14 -11.86 4.69
N ALA A 109 5.35 -12.34 5.63
CA ALA A 109 3.96 -12.70 5.39
C ALA A 109 3.11 -11.49 4.95
N LEU A 110 3.29 -10.31 5.58
CA LEU A 110 2.68 -9.06 5.10
C LEU A 110 3.09 -8.71 3.68
N ALA A 111 4.40 -8.79 3.39
CA ALA A 111 4.94 -8.47 2.07
C ALA A 111 4.45 -9.43 0.97
N ARG A 112 4.04 -10.63 1.34
CA ARG A 112 3.40 -11.62 0.45
C ARG A 112 1.87 -11.56 0.45
N HIS A 113 1.25 -10.60 1.12
CA HIS A 113 -0.19 -10.47 1.33
C HIS A 113 -0.85 -11.67 2.03
N GLN A 114 -0.08 -12.43 2.81
CA GLN A 114 -0.54 -13.59 3.59
C GLN A 114 -1.01 -13.13 4.98
N PHE A 115 -2.13 -12.41 5.04
CA PHE A 115 -2.51 -11.63 6.23
C PHE A 115 -2.89 -12.50 7.43
N VAL A 116 -3.46 -13.70 7.23
CA VAL A 116 -3.75 -14.65 8.32
C VAL A 116 -2.43 -15.10 8.96
N ALA A 117 -1.46 -15.53 8.14
CA ALA A 117 -0.14 -15.93 8.62
C ALA A 117 0.60 -14.74 9.28
N ALA A 118 0.50 -13.54 8.71
CA ALA A 118 1.10 -12.32 9.27
C ALA A 118 0.55 -12.03 10.67
N LEU A 119 -0.77 -12.16 10.89
CA LEU A 119 -1.37 -11.96 12.19
C LEU A 119 -0.89 -13.00 13.21
N ASP A 120 -0.78 -14.25 12.81
CA ASP A 120 -0.31 -15.32 13.70
C ASP A 120 1.18 -15.15 14.07
N TRP A 121 2.04 -14.78 13.11
CA TRP A 121 3.43 -14.42 13.38
C TRP A 121 3.54 -13.17 14.24
N GLY A 122 2.74 -12.14 13.98
CA GLY A 122 2.71 -10.92 14.78
C GLY A 122 2.33 -11.19 16.24
N ARG A 123 1.33 -12.06 16.49
CA ARG A 123 0.95 -12.49 17.83
C ARG A 123 2.06 -13.25 18.54
N LYS A 124 2.75 -14.17 17.85
CA LYS A 124 3.91 -14.89 18.39
C LYS A 124 5.02 -13.93 18.74
N ALA A 125 5.36 -13.00 17.85
CA ALA A 125 6.39 -11.99 18.09
C ALA A 125 6.04 -11.10 19.29
N HIS A 126 4.78 -10.66 19.42
CA HIS A 126 4.32 -9.87 20.56
C HIS A 126 4.32 -10.65 21.88
N ALA A 127 4.04 -11.95 21.84
CA ALA A 127 4.14 -12.82 23.03
C ALA A 127 5.59 -13.01 23.50
N LEU A 128 6.56 -13.06 22.55
CA LEU A 128 7.99 -13.15 22.85
C LEU A 128 8.57 -11.81 23.33
N ASP A 129 8.13 -10.70 22.74
CA ASP A 129 8.52 -9.34 23.12
C ASP A 129 7.29 -8.41 23.15
N PRO A 130 6.61 -8.25 24.30
CA PRO A 130 5.46 -7.36 24.44
C PRO A 130 5.78 -5.87 24.22
N ALA A 131 7.06 -5.46 24.27
CA ALA A 131 7.50 -4.10 23.98
C ALA A 131 7.84 -3.88 22.49
N SER A 132 7.67 -4.88 21.64
CA SER A 132 7.93 -4.78 20.21
C SER A 132 6.86 -3.96 19.48
N SER A 133 7.16 -2.71 19.18
CA SER A 133 6.31 -1.87 18.29
C SER A 133 6.17 -2.47 16.89
N ARG A 134 7.17 -3.22 16.41
CA ARG A 134 7.13 -3.90 15.10
C ARG A 134 6.09 -5.02 15.09
N ALA A 135 6.00 -5.82 16.14
CA ALA A 135 4.99 -6.87 16.27
C ALA A 135 3.57 -6.29 16.24
N LEU A 136 3.34 -5.19 16.98
CA LEU A 136 2.07 -4.46 16.97
C LEU A 136 1.74 -3.89 15.58
N GLY A 137 2.75 -3.38 14.85
CA GLY A 137 2.58 -2.91 13.48
C GLY A 137 2.13 -4.04 12.54
N ILE A 138 2.78 -5.22 12.61
CA ILE A 138 2.40 -6.40 11.83
C ILE A 138 0.97 -6.83 12.15
N MET A 139 0.61 -6.87 13.43
CA MET A 139 -0.74 -7.21 13.86
C MET A 139 -1.76 -6.18 13.34
N GLY A 140 -1.47 -4.89 13.47
CA GLY A 140 -2.36 -3.81 13.00
C GLY A 140 -2.63 -3.89 11.50
N ASP A 141 -1.60 -4.04 10.69
CA ASP A 141 -1.70 -4.15 9.23
C ASP A 141 -2.54 -5.39 8.83
N ALA A 142 -2.22 -6.55 9.39
CA ALA A 142 -2.96 -7.78 9.12
C ALA A 142 -4.42 -7.71 9.59
N GLN A 143 -4.68 -7.09 10.75
CA GLN A 143 -6.04 -6.92 11.28
C GLN A 143 -6.90 -5.99 10.41
N ILE A 144 -6.31 -4.96 9.78
CA ILE A 144 -7.02 -4.10 8.83
C ILE A 144 -7.51 -4.93 7.63
N GLU A 145 -6.62 -5.68 7.00
CA GLU A 145 -6.94 -6.48 5.82
C GLU A 145 -7.94 -7.60 6.14
N LEU A 146 -7.88 -8.16 7.34
CA LEU A 146 -8.80 -9.17 7.85
C LEU A 146 -10.09 -8.59 8.47
N VAL A 147 -10.35 -7.28 8.30
CA VAL A 147 -11.58 -6.58 8.77
C VAL A 147 -11.74 -6.59 10.29
N ARG A 148 -10.67 -6.79 11.03
CA ARG A 148 -10.64 -6.70 12.50
C ARG A 148 -10.34 -5.28 12.95
N TYR A 149 -11.10 -4.30 12.45
CA TYR A 149 -10.83 -2.88 12.63
C TYR A 149 -10.71 -2.45 14.10
N PRO A 150 -11.58 -2.88 15.04
CA PRO A 150 -11.43 -2.49 16.45
C PRO A 150 -10.10 -2.98 17.06
N GLU A 151 -9.65 -4.18 16.68
CA GLU A 151 -8.36 -4.72 17.11
C GLU A 151 -7.21 -3.96 16.45
N ALA A 152 -7.31 -3.69 15.15
CA ALA A 152 -6.31 -2.93 14.40
C ALA A 152 -6.04 -1.57 15.02
N LEU A 153 -7.11 -0.81 15.34
CA LEU A 153 -7.00 0.51 15.96
C LEU A 153 -6.32 0.44 17.33
N ARG A 154 -6.60 -0.63 18.13
CA ARG A 154 -5.92 -0.85 19.40
C ARG A 154 -4.43 -1.16 19.22
N SER A 155 -4.09 -2.05 18.27
CA SER A 155 -2.71 -2.41 17.96
C SER A 155 -1.91 -1.19 17.49
N VAL A 156 -2.48 -0.38 16.60
CA VAL A 156 -1.85 0.86 16.11
C VAL A 156 -1.70 1.89 17.22
N GLN A 157 -2.70 2.07 18.10
CA GLN A 157 -2.58 2.98 19.24
C GLN A 157 -1.48 2.53 20.20
N GLN A 158 -1.44 1.27 20.57
CA GLN A 158 -0.37 0.72 21.42
C GLN A 158 1.01 0.89 20.78
N MET A 159 1.11 0.73 19.45
CA MET A 159 2.34 0.97 18.72
C MET A 159 2.82 2.43 18.86
N VAL A 160 1.91 3.40 18.74
CA VAL A 160 2.23 4.83 18.94
C VAL A 160 2.64 5.11 20.38
N ASP A 161 1.91 4.54 21.36
CA ASP A 161 2.19 4.74 22.79
C ASP A 161 3.58 4.19 23.16
N LEU A 162 4.00 3.06 22.57
CA LEU A 162 5.33 2.48 22.76
C LEU A 162 6.42 3.24 22.02
N ARG A 163 6.13 3.65 20.78
CA ARG A 163 7.13 4.26 19.91
C ARG A 163 6.46 5.19 18.87
N PRO A 164 6.35 6.50 19.20
CA PRO A 164 5.88 7.51 18.25
C PRO A 164 6.97 7.82 17.21
N ASP A 165 6.95 7.10 16.10
CA ASP A 165 7.93 7.22 15.01
C ASP A 165 7.26 7.23 13.62
N LEU A 166 8.08 7.30 12.56
CA LEU A 166 7.65 7.23 11.16
C LEU A 166 6.67 6.07 10.92
N SER A 167 6.99 4.88 11.42
CA SER A 167 6.23 3.66 11.14
C SER A 167 4.87 3.66 11.84
N SER A 168 4.80 4.15 13.08
CA SER A 168 3.56 4.23 13.85
C SER A 168 2.62 5.32 13.31
N TYR A 169 3.15 6.52 13.00
CA TYR A 169 2.34 7.59 12.44
C TYR A 169 1.83 7.28 11.02
N ALA A 170 2.59 6.56 10.19
CA ALA A 170 2.13 6.12 8.88
C ALA A 170 0.91 5.19 8.99
N ARG A 171 0.86 4.30 9.99
CA ARG A 171 -0.29 3.43 10.25
C ARG A 171 -1.51 4.18 10.79
N VAL A 172 -1.28 5.18 11.66
CA VAL A 172 -2.36 6.10 12.06
C VAL A 172 -2.94 6.83 10.86
N SER A 173 -2.08 7.28 9.94
CA SER A 173 -2.51 7.93 8.70
C SER A 173 -3.39 7.01 7.86
N TYR A 174 -2.94 5.77 7.62
CA TYR A 174 -3.71 4.80 6.84
C TYR A 174 -5.06 4.46 7.50
N ALA A 175 -5.07 4.25 8.83
CA ALA A 175 -6.32 4.03 9.54
C ALA A 175 -7.30 5.21 9.40
N ARG A 176 -6.83 6.45 9.52
CA ARG A 176 -7.67 7.65 9.34
C ARG A 176 -8.21 7.78 7.91
N GLU A 177 -7.35 7.55 6.89
CA GLU A 177 -7.77 7.54 5.49
C GLU A 177 -8.88 6.50 5.25
N LEU A 178 -8.71 5.28 5.77
CA LEU A 178 -9.67 4.20 5.65
C LEU A 178 -11.05 4.57 6.21
N PHE A 179 -11.09 5.32 7.31
CA PHE A 179 -12.33 5.80 7.95
C PHE A 179 -12.78 7.18 7.43
N GLY A 180 -12.22 7.68 6.33
CA GLY A 180 -12.64 8.89 5.66
C GLY A 180 -12.15 10.20 6.28
N ASP A 181 -11.30 10.16 7.32
CA ASP A 181 -10.65 11.34 7.90
C ASP A 181 -9.39 11.71 7.10
N VAL A 182 -9.57 12.18 5.87
CA VAL A 182 -8.46 12.58 4.98
C VAL A 182 -7.60 13.71 5.57
N PRO A 183 -8.14 14.78 6.19
CA PRO A 183 -7.32 15.80 6.84
C PRO A 183 -6.44 15.22 7.95
N GLY A 184 -7.01 14.39 8.82
CA GLY A 184 -6.27 13.74 9.89
C GLY A 184 -5.26 12.70 9.39
N ALA A 185 -5.53 12.03 8.26
CA ALA A 185 -4.58 11.14 7.61
C ALA A 185 -3.35 11.94 7.12
N ILE A 186 -3.56 13.07 6.45
CA ILE A 186 -2.49 13.95 6.00
C ILE A 186 -1.66 14.46 7.19
N GLU A 187 -2.31 14.93 8.27
CA GLU A 187 -1.62 15.37 9.49
C GLU A 187 -0.75 14.27 10.09
N ALA A 188 -1.27 13.06 10.21
CA ALA A 188 -0.52 11.92 10.74
C ALA A 188 0.66 11.55 9.84
N MET A 189 0.51 11.58 8.50
CA MET A 189 1.60 11.31 7.58
C MET A 189 2.65 12.42 7.59
N GLN A 190 2.27 13.68 7.80
CA GLN A 190 3.24 14.77 8.02
C GLN A 190 4.07 14.50 9.27
N LYS A 191 3.47 14.05 10.39
CA LYS A 191 4.22 13.64 11.59
C LYS A 191 5.16 12.47 11.32
N ALA A 192 4.75 11.51 10.47
CA ALA A 192 5.62 10.43 10.03
C ALA A 192 6.84 10.94 9.26
N VAL A 193 6.65 11.89 8.34
CA VAL A 193 7.73 12.55 7.60
C VAL A 193 8.65 13.33 8.53
N GLU A 194 8.10 14.09 9.48
CA GLU A 194 8.87 14.88 10.45
C GLU A 194 9.70 14.01 11.41
N ALA A 195 9.14 12.87 11.83
CA ALA A 195 9.85 11.90 12.67
C ALA A 195 11.08 11.33 11.95
N GLY A 196 11.03 11.23 10.62
CA GLY A 196 12.13 10.73 9.81
C GLY A 196 12.49 9.29 10.12
N GLY A 197 13.59 8.84 9.55
CA GLY A 197 14.14 7.51 9.80
C GLY A 197 15.61 7.42 9.43
N PRO A 198 16.35 6.46 10.02
CA PRO A 198 17.79 6.31 9.77
C PRO A 198 18.09 5.71 8.38
N VAL A 199 17.10 5.13 7.72
CA VAL A 199 17.21 4.55 6.38
C VAL A 199 16.60 5.52 5.38
N PRO A 200 17.39 6.11 4.46
CA PRO A 200 16.91 7.13 3.51
C PRO A 200 15.70 6.66 2.67
N GLU A 201 15.67 5.39 2.28
CA GLU A 201 14.56 4.81 1.54
C GLU A 201 13.24 4.91 2.32
N ASN A 202 13.24 4.59 3.61
CA ASN A 202 12.03 4.65 4.43
C ASN A 202 11.47 6.08 4.51
N SER A 203 12.34 7.10 4.64
CA SER A 203 11.96 8.51 4.65
C SER A 203 11.40 8.93 3.29
N ALA A 204 12.07 8.54 2.20
CA ALA A 204 11.61 8.82 0.84
C ALA A 204 10.24 8.14 0.56
N TYR A 205 10.07 6.88 0.99
CA TYR A 205 8.79 6.18 0.85
C TYR A 205 7.66 6.88 1.62
N THR A 206 7.93 7.32 2.86
CA THR A 206 6.93 8.06 3.65
C THR A 206 6.50 9.36 2.95
N ARG A 207 7.44 10.07 2.30
CA ARG A 207 7.09 11.23 1.45
C ARG A 207 6.24 10.84 0.25
N VAL A 208 6.52 9.70 -0.37
CA VAL A 208 5.69 9.18 -1.46
C VAL A 208 4.27 8.92 -0.95
N LEU A 209 4.10 8.31 0.22
CA LEU A 209 2.78 8.11 0.82
C LEU A 209 2.04 9.42 1.09
N LEU A 210 2.73 10.45 1.61
CA LEU A 210 2.16 11.79 1.77
C LEU A 210 1.76 12.40 0.42
N GLY A 211 2.60 12.24 -0.60
CA GLY A 211 2.31 12.64 -1.98
C GLY A 211 1.05 11.95 -2.52
N ASN A 212 0.91 10.64 -2.27
CA ASN A 212 -0.27 9.86 -2.67
C ASN A 212 -1.55 10.38 -1.99
N LEU A 213 -1.52 10.67 -0.68
CA LEU A 213 -2.65 11.27 0.03
C LEU A 213 -3.07 12.61 -0.58
N TYR A 214 -2.11 13.47 -0.92
CA TYR A 214 -2.42 14.73 -1.61
C TYR A 214 -3.00 14.51 -2.99
N LEU A 215 -2.44 13.59 -3.78
CA LEU A 215 -2.94 13.31 -5.12
C LEU A 215 -4.36 12.72 -5.10
N ASN A 216 -4.60 11.76 -4.20
CA ASN A 216 -5.91 11.16 -4.00
C ASN A 216 -6.96 12.19 -3.53
N ALA A 217 -6.53 13.21 -2.78
CA ALA A 217 -7.38 14.34 -2.39
C ALA A 217 -7.49 15.45 -3.46
N GLY A 218 -7.11 15.20 -4.71
CA GLY A 218 -7.18 16.16 -5.81
C GLY A 218 -6.22 17.36 -5.70
N ARG A 219 -5.07 17.19 -5.01
CA ARG A 219 -4.08 18.24 -4.74
C ARG A 219 -2.73 17.96 -5.43
N PRO A 220 -2.68 17.93 -6.79
CA PRO A 220 -1.51 17.47 -7.53
C PRO A 220 -0.23 18.31 -7.29
N GLN A 221 -0.37 19.63 -7.03
CA GLN A 221 0.79 20.49 -6.76
C GLN A 221 1.45 20.17 -5.41
N GLN A 222 0.65 19.75 -4.40
CA GLN A 222 1.20 19.33 -3.12
C GLN A 222 1.85 17.95 -3.25
N ALA A 223 1.24 17.04 -4.01
CA ALA A 223 1.79 15.73 -4.33
C ALA A 223 3.15 15.83 -5.03
N ASP A 224 3.27 16.64 -6.09
CA ASP A 224 4.51 16.85 -6.83
C ASP A 224 5.66 17.31 -5.93
N ARG A 225 5.38 18.23 -4.98
CA ARG A 225 6.39 18.68 -4.03
C ARG A 225 6.94 17.54 -3.16
N GLU A 226 6.07 16.67 -2.65
CA GLU A 226 6.51 15.56 -1.80
C GLU A 226 7.25 14.48 -2.59
N TYR A 227 6.83 14.18 -3.82
CA TYR A 227 7.57 13.25 -4.69
C TYR A 227 8.97 13.78 -5.06
N ARG A 228 9.11 15.09 -5.36
CA ARG A 228 10.43 15.69 -5.61
C ARG A 228 11.31 15.68 -4.37
N ARG A 229 10.75 15.89 -3.18
CA ARG A 229 11.48 15.76 -1.92
C ARG A 229 11.94 14.32 -1.68
N ALA A 230 11.09 13.33 -2.00
CA ALA A 230 11.48 11.92 -1.94
C ALA A 230 12.68 11.63 -2.84
N LEU A 231 12.70 12.16 -4.07
CA LEU A 231 13.85 12.04 -4.99
C LEU A 231 15.09 12.80 -4.52
N PHE A 232 14.92 13.88 -3.79
CA PHE A 232 16.05 14.59 -3.18
C PHE A 232 16.71 13.76 -2.06
N GLU A 233 15.89 13.08 -1.24
CA GLU A 233 16.37 12.22 -0.15
C GLU A 233 16.93 10.88 -0.65
N TYR A 234 16.33 10.33 -1.71
CA TYR A 234 16.75 9.08 -2.33
C TYR A 234 16.75 9.21 -3.85
N PRO A 235 17.87 9.66 -4.44
CA PRO A 235 17.97 9.93 -5.89
C PRO A 235 17.65 8.68 -6.73
N GLY A 236 16.83 8.86 -7.76
CA GLY A 236 16.41 7.77 -8.65
C GLY A 236 15.36 6.83 -8.05
N TYR A 237 14.74 7.18 -6.93
CA TYR A 237 13.73 6.32 -6.28
C TYR A 237 12.52 6.08 -7.17
N PRO A 238 12.23 4.82 -7.58
CA PRO A 238 11.21 4.54 -8.59
C PRO A 238 9.81 5.00 -8.19
N TYR A 239 9.44 4.88 -6.92
CA TYR A 239 8.15 5.36 -6.42
C TYR A 239 8.01 6.88 -6.51
N GLY A 240 9.09 7.62 -6.29
CA GLY A 240 9.11 9.07 -6.46
C GLY A 240 8.97 9.47 -7.93
N LEU A 241 9.67 8.77 -8.83
CA LEU A 241 9.55 8.96 -10.29
C LEU A 241 8.13 8.66 -10.78
N ALA A 242 7.56 7.52 -10.37
CA ALA A 242 6.19 7.15 -10.71
C ALA A 242 5.16 8.14 -10.14
N GLY A 243 5.39 8.66 -8.93
CA GLY A 243 4.56 9.70 -8.32
C GLY A 243 4.53 10.99 -9.15
N ILE A 244 5.71 11.47 -9.60
CA ILE A 244 5.80 12.63 -10.51
C ILE A 244 5.06 12.34 -11.81
N ALA A 245 5.29 11.16 -12.41
CA ALA A 245 4.62 10.75 -13.64
C ALA A 245 3.09 10.74 -13.50
N ARG A 246 2.55 10.29 -12.35
CA ARG A 246 1.11 10.34 -12.06
C ARG A 246 0.58 11.77 -12.06
N VAL A 247 1.30 12.71 -11.45
CA VAL A 247 0.92 14.14 -11.46
C VAL A 247 0.98 14.72 -12.87
N GLU A 248 2.00 14.38 -13.64
CA GLU A 248 2.17 14.83 -15.01
C GLU A 248 1.04 14.31 -15.91
N ALA A 249 0.71 13.03 -15.80
CA ALA A 249 -0.40 12.41 -16.49
C ALA A 249 -1.75 13.07 -16.09
N ALA A 250 -2.00 13.26 -14.80
CA ALA A 250 -3.20 13.91 -14.29
C ALA A 250 -3.37 15.35 -14.80
N THR A 251 -2.25 16.04 -15.08
CA THR A 251 -2.23 17.42 -15.58
C THR A 251 -2.03 17.54 -17.10
N GLY A 252 -2.12 16.42 -17.84
CA GLY A 252 -2.06 16.39 -19.31
C GLY A 252 -0.64 16.49 -19.90
N ARG A 253 0.40 16.40 -19.08
CA ARG A 253 1.80 16.42 -19.53
C ARG A 253 2.27 15.00 -19.89
N TYR A 254 1.59 14.36 -20.82
CA TYR A 254 1.81 12.96 -21.17
C TYR A 254 3.24 12.61 -21.62
N PRO A 255 3.94 13.42 -22.44
CA PRO A 255 5.33 13.10 -22.81
C PRO A 255 6.27 13.03 -21.61
N ASP A 256 6.11 13.95 -20.63
CA ASP A 256 6.90 13.96 -19.40
C ASP A 256 6.58 12.74 -18.54
N ALA A 257 5.28 12.43 -18.40
CA ALA A 257 4.80 11.26 -17.65
C ALA A 257 5.39 9.96 -18.20
N VAL A 258 5.39 9.76 -19.53
CA VAL A 258 6.03 8.61 -20.19
C VAL A 258 7.52 8.56 -19.85
N GLY A 259 8.22 9.71 -19.85
CA GLY A 259 9.64 9.79 -19.52
C GLY A 259 9.93 9.30 -18.10
N HIS A 260 9.20 9.80 -17.11
CA HIS A 260 9.39 9.41 -15.70
C HIS A 260 8.91 7.98 -15.40
N TYR A 261 7.76 7.53 -15.98
CA TYR A 261 7.35 6.14 -15.82
C TYR A 261 8.37 5.17 -16.41
N ARG A 262 8.93 5.45 -17.59
CA ARG A 262 9.99 4.61 -18.17
C ARG A 262 11.19 4.53 -17.25
N GLN A 263 11.67 5.65 -16.70
CA GLN A 263 12.76 5.63 -15.73
C GLN A 263 12.43 4.78 -14.49
N ALA A 264 11.20 4.85 -13.99
CA ALA A 264 10.75 4.03 -12.87
C ALA A 264 10.74 2.54 -13.23
N VAL A 265 10.17 2.17 -14.38
CA VAL A 265 10.08 0.80 -14.90
C VAL A 265 11.46 0.22 -15.22
N ASP A 266 12.34 1.00 -15.84
CA ASP A 266 13.72 0.58 -16.18
C ASP A 266 14.54 0.28 -14.91
N THR A 267 14.23 0.99 -13.80
CA THR A 267 14.88 0.75 -12.51
C THR A 267 14.23 -0.41 -11.77
N TYR A 268 12.91 -0.52 -11.88
CA TYR A 268 12.09 -1.42 -11.10
C TYR A 268 10.72 -1.63 -11.78
N PRO A 269 10.53 -2.75 -12.52
CA PRO A 269 9.30 -3.00 -13.27
C PRO A 269 8.15 -3.48 -12.38
N LEU A 270 7.78 -2.69 -11.37
CA LEU A 270 6.58 -2.97 -10.59
C LEU A 270 5.36 -3.03 -11.49
N PRO A 271 4.47 -4.03 -11.34
CA PRO A 271 3.23 -4.12 -12.11
C PRO A 271 2.46 -2.80 -12.17
N ASP A 272 2.31 -2.10 -11.04
CA ASP A 272 1.59 -0.81 -10.96
C ASP A 272 2.23 0.28 -11.84
N PHE A 273 3.56 0.34 -11.92
CA PHE A 273 4.24 1.33 -12.76
C PHE A 273 4.10 0.99 -14.24
N VAL A 274 4.17 -0.31 -14.55
CA VAL A 274 4.02 -0.83 -15.92
C VAL A 274 2.58 -0.58 -16.40
N ILE A 275 1.56 -0.89 -15.57
CA ILE A 275 0.15 -0.63 -15.88
C ILE A 275 -0.07 0.87 -16.11
N ALA A 276 0.39 1.71 -15.19
CA ALA A 276 0.22 3.16 -15.31
C ALA A 276 0.90 3.75 -16.57
N LEU A 277 2.04 3.21 -16.98
CA LEU A 277 2.68 3.56 -18.25
C LEU A 277 1.81 3.14 -19.45
N GLY A 278 1.24 1.95 -19.40
CA GLY A 278 0.28 1.45 -20.40
C GLY A 278 -0.94 2.37 -20.52
N ASP A 279 -1.48 2.82 -19.38
CA ASP A 279 -2.62 3.74 -19.34
C ASP A 279 -2.31 5.09 -19.98
N VAL A 280 -1.09 5.62 -19.80
CA VAL A 280 -0.67 6.85 -20.51
C VAL A 280 -0.60 6.62 -22.02
N TYR A 281 -0.07 5.47 -22.47
CA TYR A 281 -0.08 5.14 -23.91
C TYR A 281 -1.50 4.98 -24.45
N ALA A 282 -2.40 4.31 -23.72
CA ALA A 282 -3.79 4.16 -24.10
C ALA A 282 -4.51 5.52 -24.19
N ALA A 283 -4.34 6.38 -23.18
CA ALA A 283 -4.93 7.71 -23.13
C ALA A 283 -4.43 8.64 -24.25
N THR A 284 -3.22 8.40 -24.78
CA THR A 284 -2.64 9.16 -25.91
C THR A 284 -2.88 8.50 -27.27
N GLY A 285 -3.62 7.39 -27.32
CA GLY A 285 -4.00 6.69 -28.56
C GLY A 285 -2.95 5.71 -29.09
N ASP A 286 -1.84 5.50 -28.38
CA ASP A 286 -0.82 4.51 -28.76
C ASP A 286 -1.18 3.10 -28.26
N GLN A 287 -2.19 2.53 -28.89
CA GLN A 287 -2.74 1.22 -28.50
C GLN A 287 -1.70 0.08 -28.60
N ARG A 288 -0.75 0.18 -29.55
CA ARG A 288 0.30 -0.84 -29.69
C ARG A 288 1.21 -0.86 -28.45
N ARG A 289 1.75 0.31 -28.06
CA ARG A 289 2.59 0.39 -26.86
C ARG A 289 1.81 0.10 -25.58
N ALA A 290 0.55 0.48 -25.49
CA ALA A 290 -0.31 0.14 -24.37
C ALA A 290 -0.43 -1.38 -24.22
N SER A 291 -0.77 -2.12 -25.28
CA SER A 291 -0.88 -3.58 -25.25
C SER A 291 0.44 -4.26 -24.86
N GLU A 292 1.55 -3.88 -25.50
CA GLU A 292 2.89 -4.42 -25.19
C GLU A 292 3.24 -4.20 -23.70
N THR A 293 2.86 -3.04 -23.14
CA THR A 293 3.13 -2.70 -21.74
C THR A 293 2.24 -3.50 -20.79
N TYR A 294 0.97 -3.70 -21.10
CA TYR A 294 0.07 -4.53 -20.30
C TYR A 294 0.49 -6.02 -20.31
N ASP A 295 1.04 -6.52 -21.41
CA ASP A 295 1.58 -7.88 -21.47
C ASP A 295 2.81 -8.03 -20.57
N LEU A 296 3.66 -6.99 -20.47
CA LEU A 296 4.76 -6.95 -19.51
C LEU A 296 4.23 -6.95 -18.07
N ALA A 297 3.18 -6.16 -17.76
CA ALA A 297 2.59 -6.16 -16.43
C ALA A 297 2.10 -7.56 -16.01
N ALA A 298 1.43 -8.27 -16.93
CA ALA A 298 0.98 -9.64 -16.68
C ALA A 298 2.14 -10.60 -16.42
N ALA A 299 3.26 -10.46 -17.12
CA ALA A 299 4.47 -11.29 -16.91
C ALA A 299 5.11 -10.99 -15.53
N GLU A 300 5.22 -9.72 -15.13
CA GLU A 300 5.74 -9.33 -13.81
C GLU A 300 4.86 -9.86 -12.67
N GLN A 301 3.52 -9.78 -12.81
CA GLN A 301 2.60 -10.35 -11.84
C GLN A 301 2.80 -11.86 -11.67
N GLN A 302 3.05 -12.61 -12.76
CA GLN A 302 3.38 -14.02 -12.66
C GLN A 302 4.70 -14.28 -11.91
N LEU A 303 5.70 -13.41 -12.09
CA LEU A 303 6.95 -13.50 -11.33
C LEU A 303 6.72 -13.30 -9.82
N TYR A 304 5.90 -12.33 -9.43
CA TYR A 304 5.54 -12.12 -8.03
C TYR A 304 4.80 -13.33 -7.44
N ARG A 305 3.81 -13.87 -8.15
CA ARG A 305 3.09 -15.10 -7.73
C ARG A 305 4.03 -16.28 -7.57
N ALA A 306 4.98 -16.48 -8.49
CA ALA A 306 5.98 -17.55 -8.41
C ALA A 306 6.88 -17.45 -7.17
N ASN A 307 7.00 -16.25 -6.57
CA ASN A 307 7.74 -15.99 -5.33
C ASN A 307 6.84 -15.89 -4.08
N GLY A 308 5.58 -16.36 -4.20
CA GLY A 308 4.66 -16.52 -3.09
C GLY A 308 3.89 -15.27 -2.70
N VAL A 309 3.83 -14.25 -3.56
CA VAL A 309 2.99 -13.05 -3.34
C VAL A 309 1.57 -13.34 -3.84
N ASP A 310 0.58 -13.09 -3.00
CA ASP A 310 -0.83 -13.13 -3.40
C ASP A 310 -1.22 -11.82 -4.08
N LEU A 311 -1.51 -11.88 -5.38
CA LEU A 311 -1.90 -10.76 -6.22
C LEU A 311 -3.30 -10.93 -6.83
N ASP A 312 -4.13 -11.81 -6.30
CA ASP A 312 -5.42 -12.13 -6.90
C ASP A 312 -6.32 -10.88 -7.02
N ALA A 313 -6.33 -10.02 -6.01
CA ALA A 313 -7.10 -8.77 -6.05
C ALA A 313 -6.57 -7.79 -7.11
N GLU A 314 -5.25 -7.58 -7.14
CA GLU A 314 -4.58 -6.64 -8.04
C GLU A 314 -4.72 -7.09 -9.51
N LEU A 315 -4.63 -8.41 -9.77
CA LEU A 315 -4.88 -9.00 -11.09
C LEU A 315 -6.32 -8.82 -11.52
N ALA A 316 -7.27 -9.10 -10.60
CA ALA A 316 -8.69 -8.94 -10.89
C ALA A 316 -9.04 -7.50 -11.28
N LEU A 317 -8.48 -6.51 -10.58
CA LEU A 317 -8.70 -5.11 -10.90
C LEU A 317 -8.11 -4.75 -12.26
N PHE A 318 -6.86 -5.17 -12.52
CA PHE A 318 -6.20 -4.91 -13.80
C PHE A 318 -6.99 -5.49 -14.98
N ASP A 319 -7.42 -6.75 -14.88
CA ASP A 319 -8.17 -7.41 -15.96
C ASP A 319 -9.57 -6.78 -16.13
N ALA A 320 -10.22 -6.35 -15.03
CA ALA A 320 -11.50 -5.65 -15.08
C ALA A 320 -11.38 -4.26 -15.73
N ASP A 321 -10.35 -3.48 -15.39
CA ASP A 321 -10.11 -2.14 -15.94
C ASP A 321 -9.80 -2.16 -17.43
N HIS A 322 -9.12 -3.19 -17.91
CA HIS A 322 -8.63 -3.28 -19.28
C HIS A 322 -9.40 -4.30 -20.12
N HIS A 323 -10.55 -4.81 -19.62
CA HIS A 323 -11.42 -5.78 -20.32
C HIS A 323 -10.64 -7.02 -20.84
N ARG A 324 -9.71 -7.52 -20.02
CA ARG A 324 -8.93 -8.71 -20.37
C ARG A 324 -9.70 -9.99 -20.00
N ASP A 325 -9.13 -10.98 -19.35
CA ASP A 325 -9.84 -12.21 -18.96
C ASP A 325 -10.83 -11.97 -17.82
N LEU A 326 -12.01 -11.41 -18.13
CA LEU A 326 -13.04 -11.08 -17.13
C LEU A 326 -13.51 -12.30 -16.35
N SER A 327 -13.45 -13.50 -16.92
CA SER A 327 -13.84 -14.74 -16.21
C SER A 327 -12.82 -15.11 -15.15
N ALA A 328 -11.53 -15.05 -15.47
CA ALA A 328 -10.46 -15.24 -14.49
C ALA A 328 -10.44 -14.11 -13.45
N ALA A 329 -10.66 -12.87 -13.87
CA ALA A 329 -10.76 -11.72 -12.98
C ALA A 329 -11.84 -11.91 -11.91
N LEU A 330 -13.05 -12.39 -12.30
CA LEU A 330 -14.13 -12.64 -11.34
C LEU A 330 -13.81 -13.76 -10.35
N LEU A 331 -13.15 -14.83 -10.81
CA LEU A 331 -12.69 -15.89 -9.92
C LEU A 331 -11.67 -15.38 -8.89
N ALA A 332 -10.68 -14.60 -9.36
CA ALA A 332 -9.66 -14.01 -8.50
C ALA A 332 -10.25 -12.98 -7.52
N ALA A 333 -11.17 -12.11 -7.96
CA ALA A 333 -11.85 -11.15 -7.09
C ALA A 333 -12.68 -11.83 -5.99
N ARG A 334 -13.37 -12.92 -6.32
CA ARG A 334 -14.13 -13.72 -5.34
C ARG A 334 -13.20 -14.43 -4.35
N ALA A 335 -12.09 -14.98 -4.80
CA ALA A 335 -11.08 -15.61 -3.95
C ALA A 335 -10.46 -14.57 -3.00
N ALA A 336 -10.04 -13.43 -3.51
CA ALA A 336 -9.50 -12.33 -2.70
C ALA A 336 -10.50 -11.82 -1.65
N MET A 337 -11.79 -11.70 -2.01
CA MET A 337 -12.84 -11.28 -1.08
C MET A 337 -13.12 -12.33 0.01
N ALA A 338 -12.95 -13.61 -0.29
CA ALA A 338 -13.11 -14.68 0.70
C ALA A 338 -11.93 -14.71 1.69
N ASP A 339 -10.73 -14.46 1.23
CA ASP A 339 -9.51 -14.48 2.05
C ASP A 339 -9.33 -13.18 2.88
N ARG A 340 -9.57 -12.02 2.27
CA ARG A 340 -9.42 -10.68 2.88
C ARG A 340 -10.63 -9.78 2.54
N PRO A 341 -11.74 -9.85 3.30
CA PRO A 341 -12.98 -9.12 2.99
C PRO A 341 -12.89 -7.61 3.32
N SER A 342 -11.77 -6.95 2.97
CA SER A 342 -11.51 -5.53 3.19
C SER A 342 -12.43 -4.65 2.32
N VAL A 343 -12.47 -3.34 2.59
CA VAL A 343 -13.22 -2.42 1.73
C VAL A 343 -12.63 -2.35 0.32
N ARG A 344 -11.32 -2.55 0.22
CA ARG A 344 -10.59 -2.53 -1.05
C ARG A 344 -10.93 -3.75 -1.91
N THR A 345 -10.91 -4.96 -1.35
CA THR A 345 -11.30 -6.17 -2.07
C THR A 345 -12.80 -6.19 -2.40
N ALA A 346 -13.65 -5.58 -1.55
CA ALA A 346 -15.06 -5.39 -1.85
C ALA A 346 -15.29 -4.48 -3.07
N ASP A 347 -14.50 -3.41 -3.22
CA ASP A 347 -14.54 -2.53 -4.38
C ASP A 347 -14.07 -3.24 -5.66
N ILE A 348 -12.97 -3.98 -5.58
CA ILE A 348 -12.47 -4.79 -6.70
C ILE A 348 -13.51 -5.80 -7.16
N LEU A 349 -14.14 -6.51 -6.22
CA LEU A 349 -15.23 -7.44 -6.54
C LEU A 349 -16.41 -6.71 -7.18
N ALA A 350 -16.81 -5.55 -6.64
CA ALA A 350 -17.91 -4.76 -7.20
C ALA A 350 -17.65 -4.36 -8.64
N TRP A 351 -16.45 -3.85 -8.92
CA TRP A 351 -16.07 -3.44 -10.27
C TRP A 351 -15.99 -4.62 -11.23
N THR A 352 -15.40 -5.73 -10.81
CA THR A 352 -15.31 -6.94 -11.63
C THR A 352 -16.68 -7.52 -11.94
N LEU A 353 -17.60 -7.57 -10.96
CA LEU A 353 -18.99 -7.97 -11.16
C LEU A 353 -19.72 -7.05 -12.15
N PHE A 354 -19.50 -5.74 -12.03
CA PHE A 354 -20.02 -4.77 -13.00
C PHE A 354 -19.52 -5.06 -14.40
N GLN A 355 -18.22 -5.28 -14.59
CA GLN A 355 -17.64 -5.56 -15.89
C GLN A 355 -18.12 -6.89 -16.49
N THR A 356 -18.50 -7.87 -15.67
CA THR A 356 -19.08 -9.14 -16.11
C THR A 356 -20.60 -9.12 -16.27
N GLY A 357 -21.27 -8.01 -15.93
CA GLY A 357 -22.71 -7.82 -16.11
C GLY A 357 -23.60 -8.29 -14.95
N ASP A 358 -23.01 -8.60 -13.79
CA ASP A 358 -23.74 -8.99 -12.58
C ASP A 358 -24.00 -7.78 -11.67
N ASP A 359 -24.87 -6.88 -12.14
CA ASP A 359 -25.08 -5.55 -11.56
C ASP A 359 -25.66 -5.57 -10.15
N ARG A 360 -26.49 -6.55 -9.79
CA ARG A 360 -27.09 -6.65 -8.46
C ARG A 360 -26.06 -7.03 -7.40
N ASP A 361 -25.23 -8.00 -7.71
CA ASP A 361 -24.14 -8.40 -6.81
C ASP A 361 -23.04 -7.31 -6.76
N ALA A 362 -22.79 -6.62 -7.88
CA ALA A 362 -21.91 -5.46 -7.94
C ALA A 362 -22.37 -4.33 -6.97
N GLU A 363 -23.69 -4.03 -6.95
CA GLU A 363 -24.25 -3.04 -6.03
C GLU A 363 -24.09 -3.47 -4.56
N ALA A 364 -24.31 -4.73 -4.25
CA ALA A 364 -24.12 -5.25 -2.90
C ALA A 364 -22.66 -5.16 -2.45
N ALA A 365 -21.69 -5.48 -3.32
CA ALA A 365 -20.28 -5.38 -3.05
C ALA A 365 -19.82 -3.91 -2.93
N SER A 366 -20.32 -2.99 -3.78
CA SER A 366 -19.97 -1.55 -3.71
C SER A 366 -20.44 -0.89 -2.41
N ARG A 367 -21.57 -1.30 -1.86
CA ARG A 367 -22.00 -0.87 -0.51
C ARG A 367 -21.06 -1.35 0.59
N GLN A 368 -20.48 -2.56 0.44
CA GLN A 368 -19.46 -3.04 1.38
C GLN A 368 -18.15 -2.26 1.23
N ALA A 369 -17.77 -1.88 0.04
CA ALA A 369 -16.57 -1.07 -0.23
C ALA A 369 -16.61 0.28 0.52
N LEU A 370 -17.76 0.94 0.54
CA LEU A 370 -17.92 2.28 1.14
C LEU A 370 -18.44 2.25 2.59
N ARG A 371 -18.54 1.07 3.24
CA ARG A 371 -19.13 0.93 4.59
C ARG A 371 -18.43 1.69 5.72
N LEU A 372 -17.15 2.04 5.53
CA LEU A 372 -16.36 2.78 6.52
C LEU A 372 -16.40 4.29 6.31
N GLY A 373 -17.04 4.76 5.23
CA GLY A 373 -17.04 6.17 4.85
C GLY A 373 -15.75 6.63 4.17
N THR A 374 -14.94 5.69 3.68
CA THR A 374 -13.71 5.96 2.94
C THR A 374 -13.95 6.96 1.82
N GLN A 375 -13.13 8.01 1.74
CA GLN A 375 -13.21 9.05 0.72
C GLN A 375 -12.27 8.69 -0.45
N ASP A 376 -12.68 7.70 -1.24
CA ASP A 376 -11.95 7.23 -2.42
C ASP A 376 -12.75 7.50 -3.69
N ALA A 377 -12.18 8.32 -4.59
CA ALA A 377 -12.84 8.73 -5.82
C ALA A 377 -13.15 7.55 -6.75
N THR A 378 -12.30 6.52 -6.77
CA THR A 378 -12.50 5.32 -7.59
C THR A 378 -13.68 4.50 -7.08
N MET A 379 -13.78 4.30 -5.77
CA MET A 379 -14.90 3.58 -5.17
C MET A 379 -16.25 4.26 -5.43
N PHE A 380 -16.30 5.60 -5.34
CA PHE A 380 -17.49 6.37 -5.70
C PHE A 380 -17.80 6.28 -7.20
N PHE A 381 -16.78 6.33 -8.05
CA PHE A 381 -16.95 6.14 -9.51
C PHE A 381 -17.52 4.75 -9.81
N HIS A 382 -16.95 3.68 -9.26
CA HIS A 382 -17.43 2.32 -9.48
C HIS A 382 -18.90 2.19 -9.08
N ARG A 383 -19.28 2.67 -7.87
CA ARG A 383 -20.68 2.62 -7.42
C ARG A 383 -21.59 3.45 -8.31
N GLY A 384 -21.20 4.65 -8.69
CA GLY A 384 -21.97 5.52 -9.57
C GLY A 384 -22.23 4.90 -10.95
N MET A 385 -21.25 4.18 -11.51
CA MET A 385 -21.42 3.44 -12.77
C MET A 385 -22.38 2.26 -12.64
N ILE A 386 -22.29 1.52 -11.53
CA ILE A 386 -23.21 0.41 -11.19
C ILE A 386 -24.63 0.95 -11.07
N GLU A 387 -24.84 2.02 -10.30
CA GLU A 387 -26.15 2.66 -10.09
C GLU A 387 -26.74 3.21 -11.41
N ALA A 388 -25.90 3.80 -12.26
CA ALA A 388 -26.33 4.29 -13.58
C ALA A 388 -26.89 3.13 -14.44
N ARG A 389 -26.22 1.98 -14.46
CA ARG A 389 -26.66 0.80 -15.23
C ARG A 389 -27.91 0.15 -14.63
N LEU A 390 -28.11 0.26 -13.32
CA LEU A 390 -29.33 -0.18 -12.63
C LEU A 390 -30.52 0.82 -12.78
N GLY A 391 -30.31 1.97 -13.46
CA GLY A 391 -31.34 3.00 -13.62
C GLY A 391 -31.58 3.85 -12.37
N GLN A 392 -30.69 3.80 -11.39
CA GLN A 392 -30.74 4.58 -10.15
C GLN A 392 -30.14 5.98 -10.37
N THR A 393 -30.71 6.75 -11.32
CA THR A 393 -30.13 7.97 -11.86
C THR A 393 -29.69 8.99 -10.81
N ALA A 394 -30.53 9.25 -9.79
CA ALA A 394 -30.20 10.25 -8.76
C ALA A 394 -28.99 9.84 -7.89
N ALA A 395 -28.89 8.56 -7.54
CA ALA A 395 -27.76 8.01 -6.79
C ALA A 395 -26.48 8.07 -7.63
N ALA A 396 -26.54 7.59 -8.88
CA ALA A 396 -25.44 7.63 -9.84
C ALA A 396 -24.86 9.05 -10.01
N ILE A 397 -25.74 10.06 -10.19
CA ILE A 397 -25.33 11.46 -10.29
C ILE A 397 -24.60 11.90 -9.00
N GLY A 398 -25.11 11.56 -7.84
CA GLY A 398 -24.50 11.89 -6.54
C GLY A 398 -23.10 11.31 -6.40
N ASP A 399 -22.93 10.03 -6.71
CA ASP A 399 -21.67 9.33 -6.57
C ASP A 399 -20.62 9.74 -7.63
N LEU A 400 -21.03 9.93 -8.87
CA LEU A 400 -20.12 10.43 -9.92
C LEU A 400 -19.64 11.85 -9.63
N HIS A 401 -20.52 12.72 -9.11
CA HIS A 401 -20.11 14.06 -8.64
C HIS A 401 -19.16 13.97 -7.44
N GLN A 402 -19.43 13.06 -6.48
CA GLN A 402 -18.55 12.85 -5.33
C GLN A 402 -17.16 12.38 -5.77
N ALA A 403 -17.08 11.44 -6.71
CA ALA A 403 -15.80 10.99 -7.27
C ALA A 403 -14.98 12.15 -7.86
N LEU A 404 -15.60 12.96 -8.71
CA LEU A 404 -14.93 14.10 -9.36
C LEU A 404 -14.66 15.26 -8.37
N TYR A 405 -15.45 15.39 -7.30
CA TYR A 405 -15.21 16.35 -6.23
C TYR A 405 -14.01 15.98 -5.37
N ILE A 406 -13.87 14.69 -5.00
CA ILE A 406 -12.72 14.19 -4.25
C ILE A 406 -11.45 14.35 -5.08
N ASN A 407 -11.47 13.86 -6.31
CA ASN A 407 -10.32 13.94 -7.21
C ASN A 407 -10.76 13.96 -8.67
N PRO A 408 -10.73 15.10 -9.35
CA PRO A 408 -11.10 15.19 -10.79
C PRO A 408 -10.14 14.45 -11.72
N TYR A 409 -9.01 13.94 -11.18
CA TYR A 409 -7.93 13.24 -11.91
C TYR A 409 -7.73 11.81 -11.40
N PHE A 410 -8.71 11.20 -10.76
CA PHE A 410 -8.56 9.91 -10.07
C PHE A 410 -8.09 8.76 -10.99
N SER A 411 -8.41 8.82 -12.27
CA SER A 411 -7.98 7.87 -13.30
C SER A 411 -7.89 8.53 -14.66
N LEU A 412 -6.84 8.19 -15.44
CA LEU A 412 -6.72 8.63 -16.83
C LEU A 412 -7.82 8.06 -17.72
N LEU A 413 -8.19 6.80 -17.48
CA LEU A 413 -9.18 6.07 -18.26
C LEU A 413 -10.60 6.40 -17.81
N TRP A 414 -10.86 6.46 -16.53
CA TRP A 414 -12.20 6.46 -15.97
C TRP A 414 -12.75 7.84 -15.57
N ALA A 415 -11.91 8.83 -15.27
CA ALA A 415 -12.41 10.17 -14.97
C ALA A 415 -13.11 10.84 -16.18
N PRO A 416 -12.65 10.65 -17.43
CA PRO A 416 -13.43 11.08 -18.62
C PRO A 416 -14.77 10.34 -18.74
N VAL A 417 -14.82 9.05 -18.42
CA VAL A 417 -16.07 8.26 -18.46
C VAL A 417 -17.06 8.78 -17.43
N ALA A 418 -16.62 9.11 -16.20
CA ALA A 418 -17.48 9.71 -15.19
C ALA A 418 -18.15 11.01 -15.68
N ARG A 419 -17.36 11.91 -16.32
CA ARG A 419 -17.89 13.17 -16.89
C ARG A 419 -18.90 12.91 -17.99
N ASN A 420 -18.58 12.02 -18.93
CA ASN A 420 -19.46 11.68 -20.05
C ASN A 420 -20.77 11.05 -19.55
N THR A 421 -20.70 10.20 -18.50
CA THR A 421 -21.89 9.63 -17.90
C THR A 421 -22.77 10.70 -17.24
N LEU A 422 -22.18 11.66 -16.50
CA LEU A 422 -22.93 12.80 -15.95
C LEU A 422 -23.60 13.65 -17.03
N ILE A 423 -22.92 13.89 -18.16
CA ILE A 423 -23.52 14.58 -19.33
C ILE A 423 -24.72 13.79 -19.85
N SER A 424 -24.58 12.48 -20.04
CA SER A 424 -25.67 11.62 -20.55
C SER A 424 -26.87 11.54 -19.61
N LEU A 425 -26.64 11.70 -18.30
CA LEU A 425 -27.68 11.75 -17.27
C LEU A 425 -28.29 13.17 -17.09
N GLY A 426 -27.82 14.16 -17.89
CA GLY A 426 -28.32 15.54 -17.83
C GLY A 426 -27.86 16.33 -16.59
N ALA A 427 -26.81 15.89 -15.90
CA ALA A 427 -26.30 16.50 -14.68
C ALA A 427 -25.04 17.34 -14.86
N MET A 428 -24.48 17.39 -16.09
CA MET A 428 -23.30 18.18 -16.46
C MET A 428 -23.43 18.63 -17.91
N SER A 429 -22.94 19.85 -18.24
CA SER A 429 -22.93 20.42 -19.59
C SER A 429 -21.53 20.44 -20.19
#